data_77e92b3c274119ca9d2bb4fd535abd98
#
_entry.id   77e92b3c274119ca9d2bb4fd535abd98
#
_cell.length_a   1.000
_cell.length_b   1.000
_cell.length_c   1.000
_cell.angle_alpha   90.00
_cell.angle_beta   90.00
_cell.angle_gamma   90.00
#
_symmetry.space_group_name_H-M   'P 1'
#
loop_
_entity.id
_entity.type
_entity.pdbx_description
1 polymer ?
#
loop_
_entity_poly.entity_id
_entity_poly.type
_entity_poly.pdbx_seq_one_letter_code
_entity_poly.pdbx_strand_id
1 'polypeptide(L)'
;ILVSELLNGIDITFNITDGTYAYTCKVFEKKEDCDIIVKRLKDGVTVLLRGDLRFDKFSGENVISPRAISLVDKIPKTDDAEEKRVELHLHTKMSMMDGVTDAKFLVKRAIDWGHKAIAITDHGVVQAYPEAVKAAGGKIKIIFGMEGYFVDDTETSFEDWKKAKNKY
;
A
#
# COMPACT_ATOMS: atom_id res chain seq x y z
N ILE A 1 -15.66 -8.45 0.47
CA ILE A 1 -16.51 -9.40 1.22
C ILE A 1 -17.32 -10.20 0.21
N LEU A 2 -17.23 -11.53 0.29
CA LEU A 2 -18.09 -12.45 -0.47
C LEU A 2 -19.13 -13.01 0.48
N VAL A 3 -20.40 -13.04 0.05
CA VAL A 3 -21.53 -13.59 0.82
C VAL A 3 -22.17 -14.68 -0.01
N SER A 4 -22.29 -15.89 0.57
CA SER A 4 -22.89 -17.05 -0.09
C SER A 4 -24.03 -17.60 0.79
N GLU A 5 -25.24 -17.71 0.22
CA GLU A 5 -26.38 -18.34 0.90
C GLU A 5 -26.27 -19.87 0.80
N LEU A 6 -26.37 -20.55 1.94
CA LEU A 6 -26.40 -21.99 2.06
C LEU A 6 -27.74 -22.45 2.64
N LEU A 7 -28.06 -23.74 2.52
CA LEU A 7 -29.34 -24.32 2.97
C LEU A 7 -29.67 -24.02 4.46
N ASN A 8 -28.65 -23.89 5.30
CA ASN A 8 -28.81 -23.72 6.77
C ASN A 8 -28.18 -22.44 7.33
N GLY A 9 -27.78 -21.46 6.48
CA GLY A 9 -27.15 -20.22 6.94
C GLY A 9 -26.48 -19.46 5.82
N ILE A 10 -25.73 -18.45 6.19
CA ILE A 10 -24.95 -17.62 5.26
C ILE A 10 -23.47 -17.78 5.57
N ASP A 11 -22.67 -18.04 4.56
CA ASP A 11 -21.21 -18.03 4.61
C ASP A 11 -20.70 -16.65 4.16
N ILE A 12 -19.99 -15.99 5.06
CA ILE A 12 -19.36 -14.69 4.79
C ILE A 12 -17.86 -14.92 4.75
N THR A 13 -17.27 -14.68 3.60
CA THR A 13 -15.81 -14.75 3.41
C THR A 13 -15.25 -13.34 3.18
N PHE A 14 -14.21 -12.98 3.92
CA PHE A 14 -13.50 -11.71 3.77
C PHE A 14 -12.02 -11.86 4.12
N ASN A 15 -11.20 -10.96 3.60
CA ASN A 15 -9.77 -10.95 3.88
C ASN A 15 -9.41 -9.84 4.87
N ILE A 16 -8.51 -10.16 5.78
CA ILE A 16 -7.89 -9.21 6.71
C ILE A 16 -6.39 -9.18 6.47
N THR A 17 -5.77 -8.04 6.75
CA THR A 17 -4.32 -7.87 6.68
C THR A 17 -3.84 -6.91 7.76
N ASP A 18 -2.65 -7.19 8.29
CA ASP A 18 -1.90 -6.26 9.15
C ASP A 18 -0.84 -5.45 8.37
N GLY A 19 -0.83 -5.61 7.05
CA GLY A 19 0.15 -5.00 6.15
C GLY A 19 1.40 -5.86 5.89
N THR A 20 1.55 -7.01 6.56
CA THR A 20 2.64 -7.98 6.32
C THR A 20 2.13 -9.23 5.63
N TYR A 21 0.98 -9.71 6.04
CA TYR A 21 0.33 -10.91 5.49
C TYR A 21 -1.19 -10.70 5.42
N ALA A 22 -1.86 -11.53 4.61
CA ALA A 22 -3.32 -11.54 4.50
C ALA A 22 -3.87 -12.92 4.87
N TYR A 23 -4.95 -12.92 5.65
CA TYR A 23 -5.68 -14.13 6.00
C TYR A 23 -7.11 -14.06 5.53
N THR A 24 -7.61 -15.16 5.02
CA THR A 24 -9.03 -15.34 4.74
C THR A 24 -9.77 -15.67 6.03
N CYS A 25 -10.83 -14.92 6.30
CA CYS A 25 -11.76 -15.18 7.39
C CYS A 25 -13.05 -15.77 6.83
N LYS A 26 -13.59 -16.80 7.51
CA LYS A 26 -14.89 -17.40 7.18
C LYS A 26 -15.78 -17.40 8.39
N VAL A 27 -16.98 -16.84 8.25
CA VAL A 27 -18.04 -16.78 9.26
C VAL A 27 -19.27 -17.47 8.71
N PHE A 28 -19.76 -18.44 9.45
CA PHE A 28 -21.01 -19.13 9.14
C PHE A 28 -22.02 -18.79 10.23
N GLU A 29 -23.08 -18.06 9.87
CA GLU A 29 -24.09 -17.57 10.82
C GLU A 29 -25.50 -17.65 10.22
N LYS A 30 -26.51 -17.47 11.09
CA LYS A 30 -27.89 -17.32 10.65
C LYS A 30 -28.10 -16.00 9.92
N LYS A 31 -29.07 -15.95 9.02
CA LYS A 31 -29.33 -14.79 8.14
C LYS A 31 -29.48 -13.46 8.91
N GLU A 32 -30.11 -13.48 10.06
CA GLU A 32 -30.37 -12.29 10.88
C GLU A 32 -29.07 -11.68 11.45
N ASP A 33 -28.11 -12.52 11.85
CA ASP A 33 -26.81 -12.08 12.40
C ASP A 33 -25.86 -11.62 11.30
N CYS A 34 -25.95 -12.21 10.11
CA CYS A 34 -25.12 -11.87 8.96
C CYS A 34 -25.36 -10.46 8.47
N ASP A 35 -26.57 -9.96 8.47
CA ASP A 35 -26.91 -8.61 8.02
C ASP A 35 -26.16 -7.52 8.82
N ILE A 36 -25.96 -7.76 10.12
CA ILE A 36 -25.22 -6.85 10.99
C ILE A 36 -23.73 -6.86 10.63
N ILE A 37 -23.17 -8.04 10.38
CA ILE A 37 -21.76 -8.22 10.03
C ILE A 37 -21.48 -7.56 8.66
N VAL A 38 -22.28 -7.87 7.66
CA VAL A 38 -22.10 -7.32 6.28
C VAL A 38 -22.27 -5.80 6.23
N LYS A 39 -23.21 -5.23 6.98
CA LYS A 39 -23.39 -3.77 7.04
C LYS A 39 -22.23 -3.04 7.70
N ARG A 40 -21.55 -3.66 8.65
CA ARG A 40 -20.46 -3.04 9.42
C ARG A 40 -19.08 -3.31 8.85
N LEU A 41 -18.83 -4.49 8.27
CA LEU A 41 -17.58 -4.84 7.63
C LEU A 41 -17.58 -4.25 6.21
N LYS A 42 -16.87 -3.15 6.02
CA LYS A 42 -16.62 -2.53 4.71
C LYS A 42 -15.14 -2.57 4.40
N ASP A 43 -14.79 -2.46 3.12
CA ASP A 43 -13.39 -2.40 2.71
C ASP A 43 -12.67 -1.22 3.38
N GLY A 44 -11.48 -1.49 3.90
CA GLY A 44 -10.64 -0.50 4.57
C GLY A 44 -10.95 -0.21 6.03
N VAL A 45 -11.99 -0.85 6.64
CA VAL A 45 -12.20 -0.75 8.10
C VAL A 45 -11.13 -1.52 8.85
N THR A 46 -10.78 -1.04 10.04
CA THR A 46 -9.88 -1.75 10.94
C THR A 46 -10.68 -2.54 11.96
N VAL A 47 -10.31 -3.80 12.13
CA VAL A 47 -11.01 -4.72 13.03
C VAL A 47 -10.04 -5.34 14.04
N LEU A 48 -10.51 -5.53 15.25
CA LEU A 48 -9.91 -6.44 16.22
C LEU A 48 -10.68 -7.76 16.14
N LEU A 49 -9.99 -8.82 15.78
CA LEU A 49 -10.58 -10.13 15.55
C LEU A 49 -10.00 -11.14 16.54
N ARG A 50 -10.89 -11.92 17.14
CA ARG A 50 -10.55 -13.11 17.94
C ARG A 50 -11.18 -14.33 17.30
N GLY A 51 -10.40 -15.36 17.02
CA GLY A 51 -10.90 -16.58 16.38
C GLY A 51 -9.87 -17.70 16.38
N ASP A 52 -10.22 -18.81 15.74
CA ASP A 52 -9.37 -19.98 15.59
C ASP A 52 -8.84 -20.08 14.17
N LEU A 53 -7.57 -20.40 14.03
CA LEU A 53 -6.99 -20.78 12.74
C LEU A 53 -7.33 -22.24 12.47
N ARG A 54 -7.97 -22.53 11.34
CA ARG A 54 -8.41 -23.86 10.94
C ARG A 54 -8.05 -24.13 9.49
N PHE A 55 -7.74 -25.38 9.20
CA PHE A 55 -7.60 -25.81 7.83
C PHE A 55 -8.97 -26.03 7.21
N ASP A 56 -9.26 -25.30 6.14
CA ASP A 56 -10.48 -25.45 5.35
C ASP A 56 -10.24 -26.45 4.23
N LYS A 57 -10.86 -27.61 4.32
CA LYS A 57 -10.74 -28.69 3.31
C LYS A 57 -11.30 -28.33 1.94
N PHE A 58 -12.22 -27.36 1.87
CA PHE A 58 -12.83 -26.94 0.61
C PHE A 58 -11.94 -25.99 -0.18
N SER A 59 -11.29 -25.02 0.50
CA SER A 59 -10.35 -24.11 -0.14
C SER A 59 -8.91 -24.63 -0.16
N GLY A 60 -8.59 -25.66 0.65
CA GLY A 60 -7.23 -26.17 0.78
C GLY A 60 -6.27 -25.25 1.53
N GLU A 61 -6.79 -24.26 2.27
CA GLU A 61 -6.02 -23.21 2.92
C GLU A 61 -6.35 -23.09 4.41
N ASN A 62 -5.43 -22.47 5.15
CA ASN A 62 -5.70 -22.09 6.53
C ASN A 62 -6.56 -20.83 6.54
N VAL A 63 -7.71 -20.90 7.18
CA VAL A 63 -8.65 -19.77 7.34
C VAL A 63 -8.86 -19.46 8.82
N ILE A 64 -9.15 -18.22 9.11
CA ILE A 64 -9.56 -17.80 10.46
C ILE A 64 -11.07 -17.96 10.56
N SER A 65 -11.52 -18.68 11.60
CA SER A 65 -12.92 -18.75 12.01
C SER A 65 -13.14 -17.77 13.15
N PRO A 66 -13.70 -16.58 12.88
CA PRO A 66 -13.93 -15.57 13.91
C PRO A 66 -14.94 -16.02 14.96
N ARG A 67 -14.62 -15.76 16.25
CA ARG A 67 -15.58 -15.85 17.37
C ARG A 67 -16.08 -14.48 17.81
N ALA A 68 -15.29 -13.44 17.57
CA ALA A 68 -15.65 -12.06 17.85
C ALA A 68 -14.94 -11.12 16.86
N ILE A 69 -15.65 -10.12 16.41
CA ILE A 69 -15.14 -9.06 15.52
C ILE A 69 -15.61 -7.72 16.12
N SER A 70 -14.66 -6.83 16.39
CA SER A 70 -14.93 -5.47 16.85
C SER A 70 -14.33 -4.48 15.89
N LEU A 71 -15.08 -3.45 15.51
CA LEU A 71 -14.53 -2.31 14.80
C LEU A 71 -13.69 -1.49 15.77
N VAL A 72 -12.50 -1.11 15.34
CA VAL A 72 -11.57 -0.27 16.09
C VAL A 72 -11.05 0.85 15.21
N ASP A 73 -10.64 1.94 15.84
CA ASP A 73 -10.01 3.02 15.11
C ASP A 73 -8.65 2.57 14.57
N LYS A 74 -8.37 2.96 13.33
CA LYS A 74 -7.07 2.70 12.73
C LYS A 74 -6.01 3.52 13.44
N ILE A 75 -5.03 2.85 14.03
CA ILE A 75 -3.85 3.51 14.58
C ILE A 75 -2.99 3.98 13.38
N PRO A 76 -2.87 5.31 13.16
CA PRO A 76 -2.03 5.81 12.08
C PRO A 76 -0.57 5.47 12.37
N LYS A 77 0.18 5.12 11.31
CA LYS A 77 1.64 5.04 11.44
C LYS A 77 2.19 6.44 11.66
N THR A 78 3.00 6.61 12.69
CA THR A 78 3.69 7.86 13.05
C THR A 78 5.19 7.70 12.84
N ASP A 79 5.87 8.81 12.68
CA ASP A 79 7.31 8.88 12.79
C ASP A 79 7.64 9.46 14.16
N ASP A 80 8.08 8.61 15.08
CA ASP A 80 8.38 8.98 16.47
C ASP A 80 9.88 9.29 16.67
N ALA A 81 10.68 9.38 15.60
CA ALA A 81 12.08 9.74 15.68
C ALA A 81 12.23 11.17 16.24
N GLU A 82 13.15 11.36 17.18
CA GLU A 82 13.47 12.67 17.77
C GLU A 82 14.00 13.63 16.69
N GLU A 83 14.91 13.14 15.85
CA GLU A 83 15.39 13.84 14.66
C GLU A 83 14.72 13.26 13.42
N LYS A 84 13.95 14.08 12.69
CA LYS A 84 13.24 13.67 11.47
C LYS A 84 14.20 13.56 10.30
N ARG A 85 14.18 12.41 9.64
CA ARG A 85 14.91 12.21 8.39
C ARG A 85 14.30 13.03 7.26
N VAL A 86 15.14 13.56 6.39
CA VAL A 86 14.71 14.08 5.08
C VAL A 86 14.85 12.95 4.06
N GLU A 87 13.77 12.57 3.40
CA GLU A 87 13.82 11.61 2.32
C GLU A 87 14.39 12.26 1.07
N LEU A 88 15.53 11.73 0.59
CA LEU A 88 16.26 12.28 -0.55
C LEU A 88 16.16 11.43 -1.81
N HIS A 89 15.62 10.22 -1.71
CA HIS A 89 15.44 9.30 -2.83
C HIS A 89 14.03 8.69 -2.78
N LEU A 90 13.12 9.22 -3.60
CA LEU A 90 11.71 8.86 -3.53
C LEU A 90 11.10 8.82 -4.93
N HIS A 91 10.40 7.72 -5.21
CA HIS A 91 9.67 7.47 -6.44
C HIS A 91 8.17 7.62 -6.24
N THR A 92 7.55 8.41 -7.09
CA THR A 92 6.09 8.50 -7.19
C THR A 92 5.58 7.52 -8.27
N LYS A 93 4.26 7.46 -8.47
CA LYS A 93 3.67 6.68 -9.57
C LYS A 93 4.14 7.13 -10.97
N MET A 94 4.87 8.25 -11.08
CA MET A 94 5.47 8.69 -12.35
C MET A 94 6.72 7.89 -12.70
N SER A 95 7.34 7.21 -11.73
CA SER A 95 8.36 6.18 -11.96
C SER A 95 7.69 4.90 -12.44
N MET A 96 7.64 4.70 -13.76
CA MET A 96 6.98 3.56 -14.38
C MET A 96 7.54 2.24 -13.85
N MET A 97 6.66 1.30 -13.49
CA MET A 97 6.97 -0.03 -12.97
C MET A 97 7.69 -0.06 -11.61
N ASP A 98 7.79 1.09 -10.91
CA ASP A 98 8.47 1.19 -9.62
C ASP A 98 7.58 1.86 -8.57
N GLY A 99 7.20 3.13 -8.76
CA GLY A 99 6.35 3.85 -7.83
C GLY A 99 4.86 3.59 -8.04
N VAL A 100 4.10 3.46 -6.94
CA VAL A 100 2.63 3.25 -6.97
C VAL A 100 1.84 4.36 -6.30
N THR A 101 2.51 5.28 -5.59
CA THR A 101 1.84 6.31 -4.77
C THR A 101 1.88 7.67 -5.45
N ASP A 102 0.74 8.38 -5.44
CA ASP A 102 0.70 9.77 -5.93
C ASP A 102 1.57 10.70 -5.08
N ALA A 103 2.24 11.66 -5.73
CA ALA A 103 3.10 12.64 -5.07
C ALA A 103 2.39 13.38 -3.93
N LYS A 104 1.10 13.74 -4.12
CA LYS A 104 0.29 14.43 -3.09
C LYS A 104 0.18 13.65 -1.77
N PHE A 105 0.07 12.32 -1.83
CA PHE A 105 -0.05 11.50 -0.61
C PHE A 105 1.29 11.36 0.10
N LEU A 106 2.40 11.27 -0.65
CA LEU A 106 3.75 11.21 -0.11
C LEU A 106 4.10 12.53 0.61
N VAL A 107 3.85 13.66 -0.05
CA VAL A 107 4.09 14.99 0.52
C VAL A 107 3.21 15.22 1.76
N LYS A 108 1.92 14.86 1.70
CA LYS A 108 1.03 14.97 2.85
C LYS A 108 1.52 14.13 4.02
N ARG A 109 1.97 12.90 3.77
CA ARG A 109 2.54 12.01 4.80
C ARG A 109 3.77 12.63 5.46
N ALA A 110 4.67 13.21 4.68
CA ALA A 110 5.86 13.89 5.20
C ALA A 110 5.49 15.11 6.07
N ILE A 111 4.46 15.87 5.68
CA ILE A 111 3.92 16.98 6.49
C ILE A 111 3.34 16.45 7.81
N ASP A 112 2.49 15.42 7.74
CA ASP A 112 1.84 14.82 8.91
C ASP A 112 2.86 14.24 9.91
N TRP A 113 4.01 13.78 9.43
CA TRP A 113 5.11 13.27 10.24
C TRP A 113 6.10 14.35 10.71
N GLY A 114 5.90 15.61 10.30
CA GLY A 114 6.74 16.74 10.72
C GLY A 114 8.10 16.81 10.02
N HIS A 115 8.24 16.22 8.84
CA HIS A 115 9.46 16.32 8.04
C HIS A 115 9.65 17.76 7.53
N LYS A 116 10.91 18.22 7.50
CA LYS A 116 11.25 19.58 7.03
C LYS A 116 11.32 19.71 5.51
N ALA A 117 11.64 18.62 4.84
CA ALA A 117 11.75 18.55 3.39
C ALA A 117 11.49 17.11 2.88
N ILE A 118 11.21 16.99 1.60
CA ILE A 118 11.10 15.71 0.89
C ILE A 118 11.58 15.92 -0.56
N ALA A 119 12.39 15.01 -1.05
CA ALA A 119 12.80 15.01 -2.46
C ALA A 119 11.78 14.23 -3.32
N ILE A 120 11.67 14.62 -4.57
CA ILE A 120 10.99 13.87 -5.62
C ILE A 120 12.05 13.52 -6.66
N THR A 121 12.33 12.24 -6.83
CA THR A 121 13.45 11.73 -7.65
C THR A 121 12.98 10.59 -8.56
N ASP A 122 11.94 10.84 -9.34
CA ASP A 122 11.41 9.85 -10.28
C ASP A 122 12.42 9.47 -11.36
N HIS A 123 12.33 8.26 -11.89
CA HIS A 123 13.20 7.73 -12.95
C HIS A 123 13.05 8.52 -14.24
N GLY A 124 14.06 9.31 -14.58
CA GLY A 124 14.18 10.01 -15.86
C GLY A 124 13.08 11.05 -16.14
N VAL A 125 12.23 11.38 -15.16
CA VAL A 125 11.04 12.22 -15.36
C VAL A 125 10.84 13.23 -14.21
N VAL A 126 10.06 14.29 -14.49
CA VAL A 126 9.80 15.39 -13.56
C VAL A 126 8.30 15.72 -13.41
N GLN A 127 7.44 14.87 -13.94
CA GLN A 127 5.99 15.13 -14.02
C GLN A 127 5.30 15.29 -12.67
N ALA A 128 5.87 14.72 -11.60
CA ALA A 128 5.29 14.81 -10.26
C ALA A 128 5.45 16.19 -9.59
N TYR A 129 6.33 17.06 -10.10
CA TYR A 129 6.66 18.34 -9.44
C TYR A 129 5.46 19.26 -9.21
N PRO A 130 4.59 19.55 -10.19
CA PRO A 130 3.45 20.43 -9.98
C PRO A 130 2.50 19.92 -8.90
N GLU A 131 2.27 18.60 -8.86
CA GLU A 131 1.43 17.97 -7.84
C GLU A 131 2.08 18.06 -6.44
N ALA A 132 3.37 17.80 -6.35
CA ALA A 132 4.13 17.88 -5.11
C ALA A 132 4.12 19.31 -4.53
N VAL A 133 4.40 20.32 -5.35
CA VAL A 133 4.38 21.74 -4.95
C VAL A 133 2.99 22.17 -4.47
N LYS A 134 1.96 21.80 -5.22
CA LYS A 134 0.57 22.07 -4.83
C LYS A 134 0.22 21.43 -3.49
N ALA A 135 0.63 20.18 -3.29
CA ALA A 135 0.38 19.44 -2.05
C ALA A 135 1.17 20.02 -0.86
N ALA A 136 2.38 20.50 -1.10
CA ALA A 136 3.21 21.13 -0.07
C ALA A 136 2.58 22.39 0.51
N GLY A 137 1.95 23.24 -0.33
CA GLY A 137 1.24 24.44 0.11
C GLY A 137 2.08 25.35 1.02
N GLY A 138 3.40 25.38 0.86
CA GLY A 138 4.33 26.13 1.69
C GLY A 138 4.64 25.51 3.07
N LYS A 139 4.08 24.34 3.41
CA LYS A 139 4.26 23.68 4.72
C LYS A 139 5.52 22.84 4.81
N ILE A 140 6.05 22.40 3.69
CA ILE A 140 7.25 21.56 3.58
C ILE A 140 8.06 21.98 2.36
N LYS A 141 9.39 21.87 2.45
CA LYS A 141 10.27 22.12 1.31
C LYS A 141 10.25 20.93 0.35
N ILE A 142 9.96 21.18 -0.91
CA ILE A 142 10.16 20.18 -1.99
C ILE A 142 11.56 20.33 -2.54
N ILE A 143 12.29 19.22 -2.57
CA ILE A 143 13.60 19.12 -3.23
C ILE A 143 13.34 18.49 -4.59
N PHE A 144 13.62 19.24 -5.65
CA PHE A 144 13.46 18.78 -7.00
C PHE A 144 14.70 17.98 -7.40
N GLY A 145 14.51 16.73 -7.78
CA GLY A 145 15.53 15.82 -8.24
C GLY A 145 14.99 14.89 -9.31
N MET A 146 15.86 14.19 -9.96
CA MET A 146 15.52 13.17 -10.96
C MET A 146 16.57 12.08 -10.86
N GLU A 147 16.15 10.82 -10.88
CA GLU A 147 17.10 9.73 -11.05
C GLU A 147 17.49 9.62 -12.52
N GLY A 148 18.71 10.07 -12.81
CA GLY A 148 19.23 10.11 -14.17
C GLY A 148 19.94 8.80 -14.53
N TYR A 149 19.90 8.47 -15.82
CA TYR A 149 20.67 7.36 -16.37
C TYR A 149 21.99 7.94 -16.93
N PHE A 150 23.08 7.60 -16.26
CA PHE A 150 24.42 8.00 -16.72
C PHE A 150 24.98 6.92 -17.66
N VAL A 151 25.43 7.33 -18.83
CA VAL A 151 26.09 6.46 -19.80
C VAL A 151 27.37 7.16 -20.24
N ASP A 152 28.50 6.47 -20.08
CA ASP A 152 29.74 6.91 -20.69
C ASP A 152 29.75 6.51 -22.18
N ASP A 153 29.58 7.47 -23.06
CA ASP A 153 29.55 7.28 -24.50
C ASP A 153 30.93 7.47 -25.18
N THR A 154 31.95 7.76 -24.39
CA THR A 154 33.32 8.00 -24.94
C THR A 154 34.00 6.71 -25.37
N GLU A 155 33.65 5.57 -24.77
CA GLU A 155 34.27 4.26 -25.02
C GLU A 155 33.35 3.26 -25.74
N THR A 156 32.04 3.55 -25.88
CA THR A 156 31.09 2.62 -26.48
C THR A 156 30.70 3.05 -27.88
N SER A 157 31.13 2.27 -28.88
CA SER A 157 30.54 2.40 -30.21
C SER A 157 29.07 1.95 -30.18
N PHE A 158 28.22 2.52 -31.02
CA PHE A 158 26.82 2.12 -31.17
C PHE A 158 26.67 0.60 -31.44
N GLU A 159 27.66 -0.03 -32.01
CA GLU A 159 27.73 -1.47 -32.25
C GLU A 159 27.96 -2.27 -30.97
N ASP A 160 28.75 -1.77 -30.02
CA ASP A 160 28.98 -2.43 -28.75
C ASP A 160 27.75 -2.34 -27.84
N TRP A 161 27.03 -1.21 -27.88
CA TRP A 161 25.73 -1.07 -27.21
C TRP A 161 24.68 -2.05 -27.75
N LYS A 162 24.59 -2.28 -29.07
CA LYS A 162 23.72 -3.30 -29.66
C LYS A 162 24.08 -4.72 -29.22
N LYS A 163 25.36 -5.04 -29.11
CA LYS A 163 25.82 -6.35 -28.63
C LYS A 163 25.49 -6.57 -27.15
N ALA A 164 25.59 -5.54 -26.32
CA ALA A 164 25.23 -5.61 -24.90
C ALA A 164 23.74 -5.84 -24.71
N LYS A 165 22.87 -5.19 -25.51
CA LYS A 165 21.40 -5.32 -25.42
C LYS A 165 20.89 -6.73 -25.82
N ASN A 166 21.65 -7.49 -26.57
CA ASN A 166 21.28 -8.86 -26.98
C ASN A 166 21.76 -9.95 -26.00
N LYS A 167 22.31 -9.58 -24.83
CA LYS A 167 22.81 -10.51 -23.82
C LYS A 167 21.86 -10.71 -22.63
N TYR A 168 20.70 -10.00 -22.60
CA TYR A 168 19.70 -10.12 -21.52
C TYR A 168 18.33 -10.45 -22.09
#